data_947bd3db73f2d3383df5d4dc0b31ce49
#
_entry.id   947bd3db73f2d3383df5d4dc0b31ce49
#
_cell.length_a   1.000
_cell.length_b   1.000
_cell.length_c   1.000
_cell.angle_alpha   90.00
_cell.angle_beta   90.00
_cell.angle_gamma   90.00
#
_symmetry.space_group_name_H-M   'P 1'
#
loop_
_entity.id
_entity.type
_entity.pdbx_description
1 polymer ?
#
loop_
_entity_poly.entity_id
_entity_poly.type
_entity_poly.pdbx_seq_one_letter_code
_entity_poly.pdbx_strand_id
1 'polypeptide(L)'
;MSTNAVLDKKEALMKEAISAQEKAYSPYSKFKVGAALLTKSGKVFTGCNIENVSYSMTICAERVAVFKAISEGHTDFEAIAISASSNETIYPCGACRQVLAEFNPKIEVLVNHDEKSYSLYDLLPKSFDQEQLNSKL
;
A
#
# COMPACT_ATOMS: atom_id res chain seq x y z
N MET A 1 -6.90 -1.35 26.58
CA MET A 1 -5.49 -1.34 26.28
C MET A 1 -5.21 -1.57 24.80
N SER A 2 -5.58 -2.75 24.32
CA SER A 2 -5.33 -3.11 22.92
C SER A 2 -5.95 -2.13 21.93
N THR A 3 -7.15 -1.63 22.20
CA THR A 3 -7.86 -0.73 21.27
C THR A 3 -7.08 0.57 21.05
N ASN A 4 -6.57 1.20 22.12
CA ASN A 4 -5.81 2.42 21.99
C ASN A 4 -4.47 2.19 21.30
N ALA A 5 -3.80 1.08 21.61
CA ALA A 5 -2.54 0.73 20.98
C ALA A 5 -2.71 0.46 19.47
N VAL A 6 -3.81 -0.20 19.08
CA VAL A 6 -4.12 -0.46 17.67
C VAL A 6 -4.41 0.84 16.93
N LEU A 7 -5.22 1.73 17.53
CA LEU A 7 -5.52 3.04 16.94
C LEU A 7 -4.24 3.86 16.77
N ASP A 8 -3.36 3.85 17.79
CA ASP A 8 -2.10 4.58 17.71
C ASP A 8 -1.20 4.08 16.58
N LYS A 9 -1.14 2.76 16.37
CA LYS A 9 -0.38 2.17 15.27
C LYS A 9 -0.95 2.60 13.92
N LYS A 10 -2.26 2.56 13.77
CA LYS A 10 -2.92 2.96 12.52
C LYS A 10 -2.68 4.43 12.23
N GLU A 11 -2.84 5.29 13.24
CA GLU A 11 -2.61 6.71 13.09
C GLU A 11 -1.15 6.99 12.72
N ALA A 12 -0.20 6.32 13.39
CA ALA A 12 1.22 6.49 13.11
C ALA A 12 1.55 6.06 11.68
N LEU A 13 0.97 4.95 11.22
CA LEU A 13 1.20 4.48 9.86
C LEU A 13 0.63 5.45 8.84
N MET A 14 -0.57 5.97 9.08
CA MET A 14 -1.18 6.96 8.19
C MET A 14 -0.37 8.26 8.14
N LYS A 15 0.20 8.70 9.27
CA LYS A 15 1.08 9.88 9.29
C LYS A 15 2.30 9.68 8.40
N GLU A 16 2.86 8.48 8.41
CA GLU A 16 3.99 8.14 7.54
C GLU A 16 3.58 8.20 6.07
N ALA A 17 2.39 7.72 5.73
CA ALA A 17 1.87 7.78 4.37
C ALA A 17 1.67 9.23 3.93
N ILE A 18 1.10 10.06 4.80
CA ILE A 18 0.87 11.47 4.51
C ILE A 18 2.21 12.20 4.29
N SER A 19 3.20 11.91 5.11
CA SER A 19 4.53 12.48 4.97
C SER A 19 5.17 12.06 3.64
N ALA A 20 5.05 10.78 3.28
CA ALA A 20 5.60 10.27 2.03
C ALA A 20 4.95 10.91 0.80
N GLN A 21 3.66 11.24 0.89
CA GLN A 21 2.91 11.88 -0.18
C GLN A 21 3.58 13.18 -0.65
N GLU A 22 4.20 13.93 0.27
CA GLU A 22 4.85 15.19 -0.06
C GLU A 22 6.03 15.03 -1.05
N LYS A 23 6.62 13.85 -1.09
CA LYS A 23 7.76 13.54 -1.95
C LYS A 23 7.36 12.99 -3.32
N ALA A 24 6.08 12.87 -3.60
CA ALA A 24 5.59 12.32 -4.86
C ALA A 24 6.10 13.13 -6.05
N TYR A 25 6.51 12.41 -7.09
CA TYR A 25 6.90 13.01 -8.35
C TYR A 25 5.73 12.87 -9.32
N SER A 26 4.87 13.88 -9.37
CA SER A 26 3.62 13.83 -10.16
C SER A 26 3.44 15.09 -11.02
N PRO A 27 4.41 15.40 -11.93
CA PRO A 27 4.36 16.62 -12.72
C PRO A 27 3.24 16.63 -13.76
N TYR A 28 2.72 15.47 -14.13
CA TYR A 28 1.71 15.34 -15.19
C TYR A 28 0.30 15.38 -14.63
N SER A 29 0.00 14.49 -13.67
CA SER A 29 -1.35 14.42 -13.09
C SER A 29 -1.59 15.46 -11.99
N LYS A 30 -0.53 15.93 -11.34
CA LYS A 30 -0.60 16.76 -10.13
C LYS A 30 -1.27 16.04 -8.96
N PHE A 31 -1.42 14.71 -9.05
CA PHE A 31 -2.07 13.89 -8.05
C PHE A 31 -1.01 13.15 -7.26
N LYS A 32 -0.82 13.56 -6.00
CA LYS A 32 0.22 12.99 -5.13
C LYS A 32 -0.36 11.91 -4.25
N VAL A 33 0.34 10.79 -4.18
CA VAL A 33 -0.04 9.65 -3.33
C VAL A 33 1.16 9.23 -2.51
N GLY A 34 0.92 8.92 -1.25
CA GLY A 34 1.92 8.36 -0.36
C GLY A 34 1.43 7.04 0.21
N ALA A 35 2.35 6.17 0.52
CA ALA A 35 2.04 4.88 1.13
C ALA A 35 3.04 4.58 2.24
N ALA A 36 2.59 3.85 3.25
CA ALA A 36 3.43 3.35 4.33
C ALA A 36 3.08 1.89 4.59
N LEU A 37 4.05 1.02 4.42
CA LEU A 37 3.91 -0.42 4.57
C LEU A 37 4.52 -0.85 5.90
N LEU A 38 3.75 -1.55 6.72
CA LEU A 38 4.19 -2.08 8.01
C LEU A 38 4.50 -3.56 7.87
N THR A 39 5.71 -3.95 8.23
CA THR A 39 6.07 -5.38 8.29
C THR A 39 5.64 -5.97 9.62
N LYS A 40 5.56 -7.30 9.68
CA LYS A 40 5.22 -7.99 10.93
C LYS A 40 6.28 -7.80 12.01
N SER A 41 7.51 -7.48 11.62
CA SER A 41 8.60 -7.18 12.56
C SER A 41 8.54 -5.74 13.08
N GLY A 42 7.62 -4.91 12.59
CA GLY A 42 7.44 -3.54 13.05
C GLY A 42 8.18 -2.48 12.26
N LYS A 43 8.82 -2.84 11.15
CA LYS A 43 9.47 -1.86 10.28
C LYS A 43 8.47 -1.21 9.33
N VAL A 44 8.72 0.06 9.01
CA VAL A 44 7.87 0.82 8.09
C VAL A 44 8.68 1.19 6.85
N PHE A 45 8.11 0.91 5.68
CA PHE A 45 8.70 1.30 4.40
C PHE A 45 7.71 2.23 3.70
N THR A 46 8.18 3.42 3.33
CA THR A 46 7.31 4.42 2.69
C THR A 46 7.54 4.43 1.18
N GLY A 47 6.52 4.92 0.47
CA GLY A 47 6.60 5.12 -0.96
C GLY A 47 5.74 6.28 -1.38
N CYS A 48 6.00 6.79 -2.56
CA CYS A 48 5.19 7.82 -3.20
C CYS A 48 5.08 7.49 -4.68
N ASN A 49 4.06 8.05 -5.35
CA ASN A 49 3.93 7.80 -6.78
C ASN A 49 5.02 8.56 -7.54
N ILE A 50 5.52 7.91 -8.59
CA ILE A 50 6.59 8.45 -9.43
C ILE A 50 6.15 8.32 -10.87
N GLU A 51 5.85 9.46 -11.48
CA GLU A 51 5.36 9.51 -12.85
C GLU A 51 6.49 9.57 -13.85
N ASN A 52 6.20 9.15 -15.05
CA ASN A 52 7.11 9.19 -16.17
C ASN A 52 6.37 9.75 -17.37
N VAL A 53 7.08 10.48 -18.25
CA VAL A 53 6.49 10.96 -19.50
C VAL A 53 5.95 9.78 -20.32
N SER A 54 6.58 8.63 -20.24
CA SER A 54 6.02 7.38 -20.72
C SER A 54 5.10 6.83 -19.64
N TYR A 55 3.81 7.07 -19.75
CA TYR A 55 2.84 6.81 -18.69
C TYR A 55 2.86 5.37 -18.19
N SER A 56 3.14 4.42 -19.07
CA SER A 56 3.21 3.01 -18.66
C SER A 56 4.36 2.70 -17.70
N MET A 57 5.34 3.59 -17.59
CA MET A 57 6.44 3.44 -16.64
C MET A 57 6.15 4.05 -15.28
N THR A 58 5.02 4.74 -15.12
CA THR A 58 4.61 5.32 -13.84
C THR A 58 4.39 4.22 -12.81
N ILE A 59 4.85 4.46 -11.58
CA ILE A 59 4.70 3.50 -10.50
C ILE A 59 3.88 4.11 -9.37
N CYS A 60 2.95 3.32 -8.82
CA CYS A 60 2.11 3.74 -7.70
C CYS A 60 2.90 3.73 -6.39
N ALA A 61 2.48 4.59 -5.45
CA ALA A 61 3.10 4.70 -4.13
C ALA A 61 3.17 3.36 -3.41
N GLU A 62 2.12 2.56 -3.48
CA GLU A 62 2.04 1.27 -2.80
C GLU A 62 3.14 0.33 -3.30
N ARG A 63 3.34 0.27 -4.62
CA ARG A 63 4.37 -0.62 -5.19
C ARG A 63 5.78 -0.12 -4.88
N VAL A 64 5.98 1.19 -4.80
CA VAL A 64 7.29 1.72 -4.38
C VAL A 64 7.60 1.25 -2.96
N ALA A 65 6.63 1.36 -2.04
CA ALA A 65 6.82 0.91 -0.66
C ALA A 65 7.10 -0.60 -0.59
N VAL A 66 6.31 -1.40 -1.31
CA VAL A 66 6.46 -2.85 -1.33
C VAL A 66 7.83 -3.24 -1.89
N PHE A 67 8.23 -2.64 -3.01
CA PHE A 67 9.50 -2.99 -3.66
C PHE A 67 10.70 -2.58 -2.82
N LYS A 68 10.62 -1.46 -2.11
CA LYS A 68 11.67 -1.09 -1.16
C LYS A 68 11.81 -2.13 -0.06
N ALA A 69 10.69 -2.58 0.52
CA ALA A 69 10.70 -3.58 1.57
C ALA A 69 11.33 -4.88 1.08
N ILE A 70 10.89 -5.34 -0.08
CA ILE A 70 11.39 -6.59 -0.66
C ILE A 70 12.88 -6.49 -0.96
N SER A 71 13.34 -5.38 -1.51
CA SER A 71 14.74 -5.18 -1.84
C SER A 71 15.63 -5.16 -0.60
N GLU A 72 15.06 -4.89 0.57
CA GLU A 72 15.78 -4.94 1.84
C GLU A 72 15.55 -6.25 2.61
N GLY A 73 14.91 -7.24 1.98
CA GLY A 73 14.77 -8.58 2.53
C GLY A 73 13.51 -8.80 3.37
N HIS A 74 12.53 -7.91 3.29
CA HIS A 74 11.29 -8.02 4.06
C HIS A 74 10.13 -8.41 3.15
N THR A 75 9.49 -9.55 3.45
CA THR A 75 8.36 -10.07 2.68
C THR A 75 7.13 -10.36 3.54
N ASP A 76 7.21 -10.12 4.85
CA ASP A 76 6.16 -10.41 5.83
C ASP A 76 5.43 -9.10 6.17
N PHE A 77 4.30 -8.84 5.52
CA PHE A 77 3.60 -7.57 5.65
C PHE A 77 2.36 -7.72 6.53
N GLU A 78 2.12 -6.71 7.39
CA GLU A 78 0.98 -6.68 8.28
C GLU A 78 -0.10 -5.71 7.80
N ALA A 79 0.29 -4.49 7.38
CA ALA A 79 -0.66 -3.44 7.02
C ALA A 79 -0.03 -2.46 6.03
N ILE A 80 -0.89 -1.77 5.29
CA ILE A 80 -0.45 -0.68 4.41
C ILE A 80 -1.43 0.49 4.56
N ALA A 81 -0.89 1.70 4.68
CA ALA A 81 -1.66 2.94 4.71
C ALA A 81 -1.41 3.72 3.42
N ILE A 82 -2.46 4.31 2.88
CA ILE A 82 -2.41 5.03 1.62
C ILE A 82 -3.05 6.40 1.81
N SER A 83 -2.34 7.46 1.40
CA SER A 83 -2.82 8.83 1.47
C SER A 83 -2.69 9.49 0.09
N ALA A 84 -3.75 10.18 -0.33
CA ALA A 84 -3.76 10.88 -1.62
C ALA A 84 -4.13 12.34 -1.42
N SER A 85 -3.73 13.19 -2.36
CA SER A 85 -3.96 14.64 -2.30
C SER A 85 -5.39 15.04 -2.67
N SER A 86 -6.31 14.08 -2.70
CA SER A 86 -7.72 14.32 -2.95
C SER A 86 -8.48 14.43 -1.63
N ASN A 87 -9.59 15.16 -1.63
CA ASN A 87 -10.52 15.15 -0.49
C ASN A 87 -11.37 13.89 -0.48
N GLU A 88 -11.37 13.12 -1.54
CA GLU A 88 -12.09 11.86 -1.62
C GLU A 88 -11.20 10.70 -1.20
N THR A 89 -11.82 9.63 -0.75
CA THR A 89 -11.10 8.41 -0.39
C THR A 89 -10.63 7.70 -1.66
N ILE A 90 -9.34 7.37 -1.71
CA ILE A 90 -8.74 6.68 -2.86
C ILE A 90 -8.23 5.33 -2.39
N TYR A 91 -8.71 4.27 -3.03
CA TYR A 91 -8.32 2.90 -2.74
C TYR A 91 -7.21 2.44 -3.70
N PRO A 92 -6.43 1.42 -3.34
CA PRO A 92 -5.35 0.95 -4.21
C PRO A 92 -5.90 0.43 -5.54
N CYS A 93 -5.18 0.69 -6.63
CA CYS A 93 -5.57 0.20 -7.95
C CYS A 93 -5.43 -1.33 -8.02
N GLY A 94 -6.00 -1.93 -9.07
CA GLY A 94 -5.97 -3.38 -9.23
C GLY A 94 -4.57 -3.98 -9.25
N ALA A 95 -3.64 -3.33 -9.94
CA ALA A 95 -2.25 -3.80 -10.01
C ALA A 95 -1.60 -3.82 -8.62
N CYS A 96 -1.83 -2.78 -7.81
CA CYS A 96 -1.30 -2.73 -6.45
C CYS A 96 -1.92 -3.80 -5.56
N ARG A 97 -3.22 -4.06 -5.74
CA ARG A 97 -3.90 -5.13 -5.00
C ARG A 97 -3.28 -6.48 -5.31
N GLN A 98 -3.01 -6.76 -6.59
CA GLN A 98 -2.39 -8.02 -7.00
C GLN A 98 -0.98 -8.14 -6.42
N VAL A 99 -0.19 -7.08 -6.45
CA VAL A 99 1.17 -7.10 -5.88
C VAL A 99 1.12 -7.37 -4.38
N LEU A 100 0.22 -6.71 -3.66
CA LEU A 100 0.06 -6.94 -2.22
C LEU A 100 -0.40 -8.37 -1.91
N ALA A 101 -1.29 -8.92 -2.73
CA ALA A 101 -1.83 -10.27 -2.54
C ALA A 101 -0.76 -11.35 -2.63
N GLU A 102 0.31 -11.12 -3.38
CA GLU A 102 1.42 -12.07 -3.47
C GLU A 102 2.01 -12.37 -2.08
N PHE A 103 2.10 -11.34 -1.23
CA PHE A 103 2.79 -11.45 0.06
C PHE A 103 1.83 -11.66 1.22
N ASN A 104 0.64 -11.04 1.18
CA ASN A 104 -0.37 -11.22 2.20
C ASN A 104 -1.75 -10.91 1.62
N PRO A 105 -2.51 -11.92 1.18
CA PRO A 105 -3.84 -11.70 0.59
C PRO A 105 -4.87 -11.13 1.57
N LYS A 106 -4.55 -11.09 2.86
CA LYS A 106 -5.43 -10.53 3.89
C LYS A 106 -4.81 -9.30 4.56
N ILE A 107 -3.82 -8.68 3.94
CA ILE A 107 -3.17 -7.49 4.51
C ILE A 107 -4.22 -6.43 4.85
N GLU A 108 -4.04 -5.76 5.98
CA GLU A 108 -4.92 -4.68 6.38
C GLU A 108 -4.61 -3.44 5.55
N VAL A 109 -5.63 -2.87 4.93
CA VAL A 109 -5.51 -1.69 4.06
C VAL A 109 -6.20 -0.51 4.74
N LEU A 110 -5.44 0.56 4.97
CA LEU A 110 -5.91 1.81 5.57
C LEU A 110 -5.84 2.88 4.49
N VAL A 111 -6.91 3.65 4.33
CA VAL A 111 -6.93 4.74 3.35
C VAL A 111 -7.31 6.03 4.05
N ASN A 112 -6.77 7.16 3.59
CA ASN A 112 -7.06 8.45 4.17
C ASN A 112 -8.53 8.82 3.93
N HIS A 113 -9.14 9.51 4.88
CA HIS A 113 -10.54 9.94 4.85
C HIS A 113 -11.56 8.79 4.99
N ASP A 114 -11.13 7.62 5.42
CA ASP A 114 -12.02 6.51 5.75
C ASP A 114 -11.59 5.94 7.10
N GLU A 115 -12.47 5.93 8.05
CA GLU A 115 -12.19 5.42 9.39
C GLU A 115 -12.12 3.91 9.44
N LYS A 116 -12.69 3.24 8.43
CA LYS A 116 -12.66 1.79 8.35
C LYS A 116 -11.34 1.32 7.79
N SER A 117 -10.90 0.15 8.23
CA SER A 117 -9.85 -0.57 7.56
C SER A 117 -10.47 -1.73 6.77
N TYR A 118 -9.76 -2.20 5.79
CA TYR A 118 -10.22 -3.28 4.92
C TYR A 118 -9.21 -4.41 4.91
N SER A 119 -9.69 -5.65 4.87
CA SER A 119 -8.82 -6.76 4.48
C SER A 119 -8.66 -6.71 2.97
N LEU A 120 -7.45 -6.94 2.47
CA LEU A 120 -7.23 -6.98 1.02
C LEU A 120 -8.14 -7.99 0.34
N TYR A 121 -8.50 -9.08 1.04
CA TYR A 121 -9.42 -10.07 0.50
C TYR A 121 -10.75 -9.45 0.08
N ASP A 122 -11.24 -8.45 0.81
CA ASP A 122 -12.49 -7.76 0.47
C ASP A 122 -12.36 -6.89 -0.77
N LEU A 123 -11.14 -6.44 -1.09
CA LEU A 123 -10.86 -5.58 -2.23
C LEU A 123 -10.41 -6.38 -3.46
N LEU A 124 -9.93 -7.60 -3.25
CA LEU A 124 -9.48 -8.48 -4.33
C LEU A 124 -9.77 -9.94 -3.94
N PRO A 125 -11.05 -10.36 -3.99
CA PRO A 125 -11.39 -11.74 -3.68
C PRO A 125 -10.89 -12.67 -4.79
N LYS A 126 -10.52 -13.90 -4.40
CA LYS A 126 -10.06 -14.93 -5.33
C LYS A 126 -8.93 -14.46 -6.24
N SER A 127 -7.95 -13.79 -5.63
CA SER A 127 -6.80 -13.29 -6.37
C SER A 127 -6.00 -14.45 -6.99
N PHE A 128 -5.31 -14.14 -8.09
CA PHE A 128 -4.39 -15.10 -8.69
C PHE A 128 -3.21 -15.34 -7.75
N ASP A 129 -2.89 -16.59 -7.46
CA ASP A 129 -1.85 -16.96 -6.49
C ASP A 129 -0.95 -18.08 -7.00
N GLN A 130 0.06 -18.41 -6.21
CA GLN A 130 1.04 -19.44 -6.57
C GLN A 130 0.38 -20.82 -6.70
N GLU A 131 -0.60 -21.10 -5.86
CA GLU A 131 -1.31 -22.38 -5.92
C GLU A 131 -2.02 -22.56 -7.25
N GLN A 132 -2.70 -21.51 -7.73
CA GLN A 132 -3.36 -21.55 -9.03
C GLN A 132 -2.35 -21.72 -10.16
N LEU A 133 -1.23 -21.04 -10.10
CA LEU A 133 -0.18 -21.18 -11.12
C LEU A 133 0.37 -22.61 -11.13
N ASN A 134 0.69 -23.15 -9.94
CA ASN A 134 1.28 -24.48 -9.82
C ASN A 134 0.32 -25.57 -10.27
N SER A 135 -0.98 -25.40 -10.06
CA SER A 135 -1.97 -26.39 -10.49
C SER A 135 -2.05 -26.56 -12.00
N LYS A 136 -1.52 -25.61 -12.76
CA LYS A 136 -1.51 -25.67 -14.24
C LYS A 136 -0.23 -26.26 -14.80
N LEU A 137 0.74 -26.50 -13.95
CA LEU A 137 1.99 -27.11 -14.33
C LEU A 137 1.96 -28.63 -14.11
#